data_4c5d4aa86cd8550df2c25318ada74128
#
_entry.id   4c5d4aa86cd8550df2c25318ada74128
#
_cell.length_a   1.000
_cell.length_b   1.000
_cell.length_c   1.000
_cell.angle_alpha   90.00
_cell.angle_beta   90.00
_cell.angle_gamma   90.00
#
_symmetry.space_group_name_H-M   'P 1'
#
loop_
_entity.id
_entity.type
_entity.pdbx_description
1 polymer ?
#
loop_
_entity_poly.entity_id
_entity_poly.type
_entity_poly.pdbx_seq_one_letter_code
_entity_poly.pdbx_strand_id
1 'polypeptide(L)'
;MNFVFRRDELLVETVSSVLPDIAICERIGVSATTLQPVWMLPDSPYRTAQVDPGLEAPEGYAFKKLRSLFGVLDDERMALAGRAYQISEWARTHRFCGVCGTPAQRVSTEFCLRCPSCGFSAYPRISPAMMVLIRKGDSILLARHTTTATARYTALAGFVEPGESIEQTVHREIYEEVGLKVGNLQYFGSQSWPFPHSLMVAFTADYVSGDIRIQEDEIADARWFGPGDPMPDIAARISIAGWLIRANLPMGWSAP
;
A
#
# COMPACT_ATOMS: atom_id res chain seq x y z
N MET A 1 14.34 16.98 5.55
CA MET A 1 13.04 16.82 4.82
C MET A 1 12.04 16.25 5.80
N ASN A 2 10.89 16.91 6.01
CA ASN A 2 9.92 16.55 7.03
C ASN A 2 8.61 16.10 6.38
N PHE A 3 8.15 14.92 6.77
CA PHE A 3 6.88 14.34 6.35
C PHE A 3 5.89 14.50 7.51
N VAL A 4 5.02 15.50 7.42
CA VAL A 4 4.02 15.77 8.46
C VAL A 4 2.66 15.29 7.99
N PHE A 5 2.09 14.36 8.71
CA PHE A 5 0.82 13.74 8.36
C PHE A 5 -0.29 14.19 9.31
N ARG A 6 -1.46 14.39 8.73
CA ARG A 6 -2.74 14.44 9.42
C ARG A 6 -3.55 13.23 8.97
N ARG A 7 -3.55 12.15 9.75
CA ARG A 7 -4.03 10.83 9.33
C ARG A 7 -3.28 10.37 8.07
N ASP A 8 -3.98 10.16 6.96
CA ASP A 8 -3.45 9.73 5.65
C ASP A 8 -3.17 10.90 4.69
N GLU A 9 -3.18 12.13 5.21
CA GLU A 9 -2.92 13.35 4.44
C GLU A 9 -1.54 13.90 4.77
N LEU A 10 -0.74 14.15 3.76
CA LEU A 10 0.59 14.74 3.85
C LEU A 10 0.52 16.25 3.69
N LEU A 11 1.20 16.99 4.57
CA LEU A 11 1.35 18.44 4.46
C LEU A 11 2.34 18.76 3.31
N VAL A 12 1.87 19.48 2.34
CA VAL A 12 2.66 19.94 1.18
C VAL A 12 2.33 21.37 0.84
N GLU A 13 3.26 22.08 0.24
CA GLU A 13 3.00 23.39 -0.33
C GLU A 13 1.94 23.30 -1.45
N THR A 14 1.03 24.27 -1.51
CA THR A 14 -0.14 24.20 -2.40
C THR A 14 0.21 24.22 -3.88
N VAL A 15 1.23 24.95 -4.26
CA VAL A 15 1.64 25.19 -5.66
C VAL A 15 2.63 24.14 -6.14
N SER A 16 3.74 23.97 -5.41
CA SER A 16 4.89 23.12 -5.82
C SER A 16 4.84 21.71 -5.24
N SER A 17 3.95 21.45 -4.28
CA SER A 17 3.91 20.20 -3.50
C SER A 17 5.23 19.88 -2.76
N VAL A 18 6.06 20.88 -2.49
CA VAL A 18 7.28 20.76 -1.68
C VAL A 18 6.90 20.45 -0.23
N LEU A 19 7.71 19.63 0.42
CA LEU A 19 7.54 19.26 1.83
C LEU A 19 7.96 20.42 2.75
N PRO A 20 7.33 20.56 3.95
CA PRO A 20 7.63 21.64 4.88
C PRO A 20 9.07 21.54 5.40
N ASP A 21 9.70 22.68 5.57
CA ASP A 21 10.94 22.81 6.35
C ASP A 21 10.65 22.78 7.86
N ILE A 22 11.70 22.89 8.68
CA ILE A 22 11.54 22.85 10.13
C ILE A 22 10.78 24.07 10.67
N ALA A 23 10.94 25.23 10.06
CA ALA A 23 10.27 26.45 10.50
C ALA A 23 8.76 26.37 10.31
N ILE A 24 8.31 25.79 9.19
CA ILE A 24 6.88 25.51 8.95
C ILE A 24 6.37 24.46 9.95
N CYS A 25 7.16 23.40 10.22
CA CYS A 25 6.78 22.40 11.23
C CYS A 25 6.58 23.03 12.62
N GLU A 26 7.50 23.90 13.06
CA GLU A 26 7.43 24.58 14.35
C GLU A 26 6.21 25.52 14.45
N ARG A 27 5.83 26.21 13.38
CA ARG A 27 4.63 27.05 13.33
C ARG A 27 3.34 26.28 13.60
N ILE A 28 3.30 24.99 13.29
CA ILE A 28 2.15 24.11 13.56
C ILE A 28 2.35 23.24 14.81
N GLY A 29 3.30 23.58 15.68
CA GLY A 29 3.55 22.89 16.94
C GLY A 29 4.34 21.57 16.83
N VAL A 30 4.94 21.29 15.66
CA VAL A 30 5.79 20.10 15.44
C VAL A 30 7.24 20.49 15.64
N SER A 31 7.78 20.21 16.83
CA SER A 31 9.18 20.50 17.16
C SER A 31 10.13 19.41 16.61
N ALA A 32 11.42 19.74 16.56
CA ALA A 32 12.45 18.77 16.18
C ALA A 32 12.47 17.53 17.09
N THR A 33 12.04 17.65 18.34
CA THR A 33 11.97 16.54 19.32
C THR A 33 10.78 15.62 19.10
N THR A 34 9.71 16.09 18.47
CA THR A 34 8.53 15.28 18.14
C THR A 34 8.66 14.58 16.81
N LEU A 35 9.53 15.08 15.94
CA LEU A 35 9.84 14.48 14.65
C LEU A 35 10.64 13.16 14.83
N GLN A 36 10.12 12.08 14.26
CA GLN A 36 10.74 10.76 14.30
C GLN A 36 11.61 10.52 13.06
N PRO A 37 12.72 9.77 13.15
CA PRO A 37 13.48 9.40 11.97
C PRO A 37 12.66 8.48 11.05
N VAL A 38 12.81 8.65 9.75
CA VAL A 38 12.28 7.74 8.71
C VAL A 38 13.23 6.55 8.48
N TRP A 39 14.52 6.76 8.76
CA TRP A 39 15.56 5.73 8.74
C TRP A 39 16.32 5.74 10.08
N MET A 40 16.64 4.56 10.60
CA MET A 40 17.50 4.41 11.80
C MET A 40 18.99 4.49 11.41
N LEU A 41 19.34 5.53 10.66
CA LEU A 41 20.71 5.83 10.25
C LEU A 41 21.17 7.10 10.97
N PRO A 42 22.44 7.16 11.41
CA PRO A 42 23.02 8.41 11.89
C PRO A 42 22.83 9.51 10.83
N ASP A 43 22.50 10.71 11.27
CA ASP A 43 22.37 11.91 10.42
C ASP A 43 21.34 11.82 9.26
N SER A 44 20.44 10.84 9.29
CA SER A 44 19.35 10.79 8.30
C SER A 44 18.56 12.10 8.31
N PRO A 45 18.46 12.80 7.17
CA PRO A 45 17.74 14.08 7.09
C PRO A 45 16.21 13.93 7.05
N TYR A 46 15.74 12.69 6.98
CA TYR A 46 14.31 12.39 6.82
C TYR A 46 13.63 12.20 8.17
N ARG A 47 12.59 12.98 8.42
CA ARG A 47 11.81 12.96 9.67
C ARG A 47 10.32 12.85 9.36
N THR A 48 9.55 12.31 10.30
CA THR A 48 8.10 12.18 10.18
C THR A 48 7.39 12.46 11.49
N ALA A 49 6.18 12.98 11.42
CA ALA A 49 5.27 13.14 12.54
C ALA A 49 3.82 12.99 12.12
N GLN A 50 2.96 12.58 13.05
CA GLN A 50 1.51 12.72 12.94
C GLN A 50 1.07 13.91 13.78
N VAL A 51 0.15 14.72 13.25
CA VAL A 51 -0.45 15.84 13.95
C VAL A 51 -1.92 15.57 14.28
N ASP A 52 -2.49 16.43 15.11
CA ASP A 52 -3.91 16.35 15.49
C ASP A 52 -4.81 16.43 14.24
N PRO A 53 -5.87 15.61 14.15
CA PRO A 53 -6.81 15.64 13.03
C PRO A 53 -7.51 16.98 12.82
N GLY A 54 -7.64 17.78 13.85
CA GLY A 54 -8.25 19.12 13.79
C GLY A 54 -7.28 20.24 13.41
N LEU A 55 -5.98 19.93 13.24
CA LEU A 55 -4.99 20.93 12.89
C LEU A 55 -5.22 21.46 11.47
N GLU A 56 -5.32 22.77 11.32
CA GLU A 56 -5.39 23.43 10.03
C GLU A 56 -3.99 23.58 9.42
N ALA A 57 -3.93 23.52 8.09
CA ALA A 57 -2.68 23.75 7.37
C ALA A 57 -2.29 25.23 7.47
N PRO A 58 -0.98 25.55 7.63
CA PRO A 58 -0.52 26.92 7.61
C PRO A 58 -0.68 27.55 6.22
N GLU A 59 -0.68 28.88 6.17
CA GLU A 59 -0.77 29.62 4.90
C GLU A 59 0.27 29.13 3.88
N GLY A 60 -0.15 28.94 2.65
CA GLY A 60 0.66 28.42 1.55
C GLY A 60 0.78 26.89 1.52
N TYR A 61 0.22 26.16 2.50
CA TYR A 61 0.27 24.71 2.59
C TYR A 61 -1.13 24.09 2.61
N ALA A 62 -1.21 22.80 2.29
CA ALA A 62 -2.42 22.01 2.38
C ALA A 62 -2.10 20.56 2.78
N PHE A 63 -3.01 19.95 3.53
CA PHE A 63 -3.02 18.51 3.75
C PHE A 63 -3.68 17.82 2.55
N LYS A 64 -2.90 17.04 1.79
CA LYS A 64 -3.38 16.28 0.62
C LYS A 64 -3.29 14.79 0.90
N LYS A 65 -4.32 14.04 0.49
CA LYS A 65 -4.31 12.56 0.59
C LYS A 65 -3.04 12.00 -0.03
N LEU A 66 -2.28 11.19 0.72
CA LEU A 66 -1.02 10.62 0.22
C LEU A 66 -1.21 9.92 -1.14
N ARG A 67 -2.33 9.21 -1.30
CA ARG A 67 -2.67 8.55 -2.57
C ARG A 67 -2.84 9.53 -3.74
N SER A 68 -3.28 10.76 -3.51
CA SER A 68 -3.43 11.78 -4.57
C SER A 68 -2.12 12.40 -5.01
N LEU A 69 -1.03 12.15 -4.28
CA LEU A 69 0.31 12.66 -4.59
C LEU A 69 1.11 11.75 -5.53
N PHE A 70 0.59 10.59 -5.89
CA PHE A 70 1.16 9.77 -6.96
C PHE A 70 1.16 10.55 -8.28
N GLY A 71 2.33 10.59 -8.94
CA GLY A 71 2.53 11.35 -10.17
C GLY A 71 2.66 12.87 -9.97
N VAL A 72 2.48 13.38 -8.73
CA VAL A 72 2.78 14.75 -8.32
C VAL A 72 4.16 14.83 -7.68
N LEU A 73 4.44 13.94 -6.72
CA LEU A 73 5.79 13.70 -6.22
C LEU A 73 6.52 12.76 -7.18
N ASP A 74 7.83 12.93 -7.31
CA ASP A 74 8.66 11.93 -7.99
C ASP A 74 8.66 10.60 -7.22
N ASP A 75 9.09 9.53 -7.88
CA ASP A 75 9.02 8.17 -7.34
C ASP A 75 9.84 8.01 -6.05
N GLU A 76 10.98 8.67 -5.94
CA GLU A 76 11.84 8.61 -4.75
C GLU A 76 11.15 9.29 -3.55
N ARG A 77 10.63 10.50 -3.74
CA ARG A 77 9.89 11.21 -2.69
C ARG A 77 8.61 10.49 -2.29
N MET A 78 7.92 9.89 -3.27
CA MET A 78 6.71 9.11 -3.00
C MET A 78 7.04 7.86 -2.17
N ALA A 79 8.11 7.14 -2.48
CA ALA A 79 8.57 5.99 -1.69
C ALA A 79 8.95 6.39 -0.26
N LEU A 80 9.67 7.50 -0.10
CA LEU A 80 10.00 8.07 1.22
C LEU A 80 8.76 8.50 2.00
N ALA A 81 7.80 9.16 1.34
CA ALA A 81 6.54 9.56 1.95
C ALA A 81 5.71 8.34 2.41
N GLY A 82 5.66 7.29 1.61
CA GLY A 82 5.03 6.03 1.97
C GLY A 82 5.64 5.39 3.21
N ARG A 83 6.97 5.31 3.26
CA ARG A 83 7.70 4.82 4.44
C ARG A 83 7.47 5.70 5.66
N ALA A 84 7.56 7.01 5.49
CA ALA A 84 7.31 7.98 6.56
C ALA A 84 5.91 7.85 7.14
N TYR A 85 4.92 7.65 6.27
CA TYR A 85 3.54 7.40 6.67
C TYR A 85 3.41 6.12 7.51
N GLN A 86 3.94 4.99 7.03
CA GLN A 86 3.88 3.73 7.77
C GLN A 86 4.50 3.83 9.16
N ILE A 87 5.64 4.51 9.29
CA ILE A 87 6.32 4.72 10.58
C ILE A 87 5.49 5.64 11.50
N SER A 88 4.98 6.75 10.99
CA SER A 88 4.20 7.69 11.78
C SER A 88 2.85 7.10 12.21
N GLU A 89 2.20 6.33 11.34
CA GLU A 89 0.94 5.65 11.62
C GLU A 89 1.12 4.53 12.65
N TRP A 90 2.19 3.74 12.52
CA TRP A 90 2.56 2.77 13.55
C TRP A 90 2.76 3.43 14.92
N ALA A 91 3.56 4.49 14.98
CA ALA A 91 3.81 5.20 16.23
C ALA A 91 2.54 5.79 16.85
N ARG A 92 1.60 6.28 16.03
CA ARG A 92 0.32 6.81 16.47
C ARG A 92 -0.60 5.72 17.02
N THR A 93 -0.62 4.53 16.41
CA THR A 93 -1.55 3.44 16.74
C THR A 93 -1.05 2.50 17.82
N HIS A 94 0.25 2.53 18.18
CA HIS A 94 0.85 1.65 19.18
C HIS A 94 1.35 2.41 20.43
N ARG A 95 0.69 3.52 20.77
CA ARG A 95 1.03 4.36 21.95
C ARG A 95 0.90 3.63 23.27
N PHE A 96 0.06 2.63 23.33
CA PHE A 96 -0.20 1.82 24.52
C PHE A 96 0.11 0.35 24.25
N CYS A 97 0.59 -0.35 25.27
CA CYS A 97 0.85 -1.77 25.18
C CYS A 97 -0.45 -2.57 24.95
N GLY A 98 -0.50 -3.38 23.91
CA GLY A 98 -1.64 -4.23 23.60
C GLY A 98 -1.88 -5.36 24.62
N VAL A 99 -0.92 -5.60 25.53
CA VAL A 99 -1.02 -6.66 26.57
C VAL A 99 -1.53 -6.08 27.88
N CYS A 100 -0.99 -4.94 28.36
CA CYS A 100 -1.28 -4.42 29.71
C CYS A 100 -1.73 -2.96 29.75
N GLY A 101 -1.91 -2.30 28.61
CA GLY A 101 -2.39 -0.92 28.53
C GLY A 101 -1.38 0.16 28.95
N THR A 102 -0.21 -0.19 29.45
CA THR A 102 0.81 0.80 29.86
C THR A 102 1.32 1.58 28.65
N PRO A 103 1.57 2.90 28.76
CA PRO A 103 2.19 3.67 27.69
C PRO A 103 3.52 3.06 27.24
N ALA A 104 3.64 2.80 25.94
CA ALA A 104 4.84 2.22 25.35
C ALA A 104 5.92 3.30 25.14
N GLN A 105 7.17 2.91 25.28
CA GLN A 105 8.34 3.76 25.12
C GLN A 105 9.12 3.39 23.87
N ARG A 106 9.64 4.40 23.17
CA ARG A 106 10.45 4.19 21.98
C ARG A 106 11.84 3.65 22.33
N VAL A 107 12.26 2.63 21.60
CA VAL A 107 13.66 2.18 21.59
C VAL A 107 14.46 3.06 20.63
N SER A 108 15.62 3.55 21.06
CA SER A 108 16.43 4.49 20.26
C SER A 108 17.21 3.84 19.11
N THR A 109 17.42 2.53 19.18
CA THR A 109 18.29 1.78 18.25
C THR A 109 17.52 1.07 17.13
N GLU A 110 16.19 1.01 17.22
CA GLU A 110 15.35 0.30 16.27
C GLU A 110 13.93 0.87 16.21
N PHE A 111 13.18 0.55 15.16
CA PHE A 111 11.75 0.85 15.09
C PHE A 111 10.96 -0.10 15.99
N CYS A 112 11.01 0.14 17.28
CA CYS A 112 10.33 -0.63 18.30
C CYS A 112 9.73 0.29 19.36
N LEU A 113 8.50 0.01 19.75
CA LEU A 113 7.85 0.56 20.93
C LEU A 113 7.79 -0.56 21.99
N ARG A 114 8.48 -0.35 23.12
CA ARG A 114 8.58 -1.35 24.19
C ARG A 114 7.78 -0.93 25.42
N CYS A 115 7.05 -1.86 25.96
CA CYS A 115 6.34 -1.65 27.21
C CYS A 115 7.32 -1.69 28.40
N PRO A 116 7.42 -0.62 29.22
CA PRO A 116 8.30 -0.64 30.39
C PRO A 116 7.79 -1.53 31.53
N SER A 117 6.51 -1.89 31.53
CA SER A 117 5.88 -2.71 32.55
C SER A 117 6.02 -4.21 32.30
N CYS A 118 5.67 -4.68 31.08
CA CYS A 118 5.63 -6.13 30.78
C CYS A 118 6.65 -6.58 29.73
N GLY A 119 7.45 -5.67 29.17
CA GLY A 119 8.48 -5.98 28.18
C GLY A 119 7.97 -6.24 26.76
N PHE A 120 6.65 -6.23 26.53
CA PHE A 120 6.10 -6.43 25.19
C PHE A 120 6.68 -5.41 24.20
N SER A 121 7.08 -5.89 23.03
CA SER A 121 7.65 -5.08 21.95
C SER A 121 6.72 -5.06 20.74
N ALA A 122 6.39 -3.86 20.25
CA ALA A 122 5.59 -3.63 19.06
C ALA A 122 6.46 -3.03 17.96
N TYR A 123 6.51 -3.70 16.81
CA TYR A 123 7.23 -3.26 15.61
C TYR A 123 6.25 -2.67 14.58
N PRO A 124 6.73 -1.90 13.58
CA PRO A 124 5.88 -1.45 12.48
C PRO A 124 5.15 -2.62 11.82
N ARG A 125 3.83 -2.48 11.69
CA ARG A 125 3.03 -3.52 11.03
C ARG A 125 3.31 -3.50 9.52
N ILE A 126 3.52 -4.69 8.97
CA ILE A 126 3.51 -4.94 7.52
C ILE A 126 2.57 -6.13 7.30
N SER A 127 1.48 -5.89 6.54
CA SER A 127 0.52 -6.93 6.19
C SER A 127 0.82 -7.43 4.79
N PRO A 128 1.29 -8.69 4.64
CA PRO A 128 1.49 -9.26 3.33
C PRO A 128 0.15 -9.49 2.64
N ALA A 129 0.10 -9.14 1.35
CA ALA A 129 -1.03 -9.41 0.47
C ALA A 129 -0.50 -9.96 -0.84
N MET A 130 -1.10 -11.03 -1.34
CA MET A 130 -0.80 -11.54 -2.67
C MET A 130 -1.51 -10.70 -3.73
N MET A 131 -0.99 -10.73 -4.94
CA MET A 131 -1.66 -10.32 -6.16
C MET A 131 -1.36 -11.33 -7.24
N VAL A 132 -2.34 -11.68 -8.07
CA VAL A 132 -2.12 -12.68 -9.11
C VAL A 132 -2.85 -12.35 -10.40
N LEU A 133 -2.13 -12.45 -11.51
CA LEU A 133 -2.67 -12.40 -12.85
C LEU A 133 -2.73 -13.82 -13.42
N ILE A 134 -3.94 -14.28 -13.73
CA ILE A 134 -4.17 -15.62 -14.28
C ILE A 134 -4.14 -15.56 -15.80
N ARG A 135 -3.37 -16.47 -16.41
CA ARG A 135 -3.25 -16.61 -17.87
C ARG A 135 -3.95 -17.88 -18.33
N LYS A 136 -4.64 -17.80 -19.48
CA LYS A 136 -5.26 -18.93 -20.18
C LYS A 136 -4.97 -18.81 -21.67
N GLY A 137 -3.94 -19.50 -22.15
CA GLY A 137 -3.42 -19.26 -23.50
C GLY A 137 -3.00 -17.80 -23.66
N ASP A 138 -3.52 -17.12 -24.67
CA ASP A 138 -3.24 -15.71 -24.96
C ASP A 138 -4.17 -14.73 -24.20
N SER A 139 -5.00 -15.24 -23.30
CA SER A 139 -5.94 -14.43 -22.52
C SER A 139 -5.48 -14.28 -21.07
N ILE A 140 -5.83 -13.13 -20.46
CA ILE A 140 -5.63 -12.85 -19.05
C ILE A 140 -6.97 -12.65 -18.34
N LEU A 141 -7.07 -13.06 -17.08
CA LEU A 141 -8.23 -12.76 -16.23
C LEU A 141 -8.04 -11.42 -15.57
N LEU A 142 -9.01 -10.54 -15.71
CA LEU A 142 -9.09 -9.30 -14.96
C LEU A 142 -10.41 -9.24 -14.21
N ALA A 143 -10.38 -8.65 -13.02
CA ALA A 143 -11.54 -8.49 -12.16
C ALA A 143 -11.74 -7.03 -11.75
N ARG A 144 -12.95 -6.69 -11.39
CA ARG A 144 -13.35 -5.39 -10.86
C ARG A 144 -14.00 -5.59 -9.49
N HIS A 145 -13.41 -4.99 -8.46
CA HIS A 145 -13.94 -5.08 -7.10
C HIS A 145 -15.17 -4.18 -6.90
N THR A 146 -16.08 -4.61 -6.02
CA THR A 146 -17.30 -3.86 -5.64
C THR A 146 -16.97 -2.55 -4.94
N THR A 147 -15.88 -2.50 -4.18
CA THR A 147 -15.50 -1.34 -3.35
C THR A 147 -14.76 -0.24 -4.12
N THR A 148 -14.38 -0.47 -5.38
CA THR A 148 -13.67 0.55 -6.17
C THR A 148 -14.68 1.53 -6.79
N ALA A 149 -14.54 2.81 -6.45
CA ALA A 149 -15.32 3.90 -7.05
C ALA A 149 -15.05 4.08 -8.56
N THR A 150 -14.03 3.42 -9.11
CA THR A 150 -13.66 3.47 -10.53
C THR A 150 -14.00 2.15 -11.19
N ALA A 151 -14.46 2.19 -12.44
CA ALA A 151 -14.77 0.99 -13.25
C ALA A 151 -13.50 0.21 -13.69
N ARG A 152 -12.36 0.41 -13.03
CA ARG A 152 -11.08 -0.18 -13.43
C ARG A 152 -10.99 -1.65 -13.12
N TYR A 153 -10.46 -2.38 -14.08
CA TYR A 153 -10.09 -3.76 -13.90
C TYR A 153 -8.66 -3.89 -13.34
N THR A 154 -8.46 -4.93 -12.55
CA THR A 154 -7.19 -5.22 -11.88
C THR A 154 -6.94 -6.73 -11.85
N ALA A 155 -5.76 -7.15 -11.42
CA ALA A 155 -5.49 -8.52 -11.02
C ALA A 155 -6.14 -8.83 -9.67
N LEU A 156 -6.43 -10.10 -9.37
CA LEU A 156 -6.96 -10.55 -8.08
C LEU A 156 -5.95 -10.29 -6.97
N ALA A 157 -6.42 -9.97 -5.76
CA ALA A 157 -5.55 -9.66 -4.64
C ALA A 157 -6.25 -9.90 -3.30
N GLY A 158 -5.54 -10.58 -2.37
CA GLY A 158 -6.05 -10.86 -1.04
C GLY A 158 -4.96 -10.88 0.02
N PHE A 159 -5.35 -10.80 1.30
CA PHE A 159 -4.42 -10.81 2.41
C PHE A 159 -4.04 -12.23 2.82
N VAL A 160 -2.78 -12.39 3.23
CA VAL A 160 -2.31 -13.61 3.85
C VAL A 160 -2.95 -13.78 5.23
N GLU A 161 -3.53 -14.95 5.49
CA GLU A 161 -4.11 -15.31 6.77
C GLU A 161 -3.08 -16.00 7.70
N PRO A 162 -3.32 -16.00 9.03
CA PRO A 162 -2.44 -16.69 9.96
C PRO A 162 -2.27 -18.18 9.63
N GLY A 163 -1.01 -18.59 9.46
CA GLY A 163 -0.66 -19.97 9.15
C GLY A 163 -0.53 -20.29 7.66
N GLU A 164 -0.89 -19.38 6.77
CA GLU A 164 -0.72 -19.57 5.33
C GLU A 164 0.69 -19.21 4.84
N SER A 165 1.16 -19.94 3.83
CA SER A 165 2.18 -19.40 2.92
C SER A 165 1.52 -18.49 1.88
N ILE A 166 2.33 -17.65 1.22
CA ILE A 166 1.79 -16.74 0.21
C ILE A 166 1.23 -17.50 -1.01
N GLU A 167 1.80 -18.66 -1.33
CA GLU A 167 1.32 -19.55 -2.40
C GLU A 167 -0.04 -20.17 -2.03
N GLN A 168 -0.24 -20.55 -0.76
CA GLN A 168 -1.53 -21.03 -0.26
C GLN A 168 -2.59 -19.94 -0.36
N THR A 169 -2.25 -18.71 0.03
CA THR A 169 -3.13 -17.55 -0.12
C THR A 169 -3.53 -17.33 -1.58
N VAL A 170 -2.57 -17.43 -2.53
CA VAL A 170 -2.90 -17.30 -3.97
C VAL A 170 -3.97 -18.31 -4.39
N HIS A 171 -3.82 -19.57 -3.99
CA HIS A 171 -4.79 -20.60 -4.36
C HIS A 171 -6.15 -20.40 -3.70
N ARG A 172 -6.18 -20.03 -2.41
CA ARG A 172 -7.42 -19.78 -1.66
C ARG A 172 -8.20 -18.60 -2.25
N GLU A 173 -7.57 -17.45 -2.37
CA GLU A 173 -8.21 -16.22 -2.87
C GLU A 173 -8.75 -16.39 -4.30
N ILE A 174 -7.99 -17.01 -5.20
CA ILE A 174 -8.48 -17.30 -6.55
C ILE A 174 -9.72 -18.19 -6.50
N TYR A 175 -9.73 -19.20 -5.64
CA TYR A 175 -10.87 -20.10 -5.53
C TYR A 175 -12.08 -19.40 -4.92
N GLU A 176 -11.89 -18.58 -3.90
CA GLU A 176 -12.95 -17.82 -3.22
C GLU A 176 -13.51 -16.73 -4.14
N GLU A 177 -12.66 -15.89 -4.71
CA GLU A 177 -13.08 -14.72 -5.50
C GLU A 177 -13.70 -15.11 -6.85
N VAL A 178 -13.17 -16.15 -7.54
CA VAL A 178 -13.54 -16.46 -8.93
C VAL A 178 -13.78 -17.95 -9.23
N GLY A 179 -13.62 -18.87 -8.26
CA GLY A 179 -13.93 -20.31 -8.43
C GLY A 179 -12.94 -21.09 -9.28
N LEU A 180 -11.78 -20.52 -9.62
CA LEU A 180 -10.81 -21.15 -10.52
C LEU A 180 -9.72 -21.92 -9.77
N LYS A 181 -9.10 -22.86 -10.48
CA LYS A 181 -7.87 -23.53 -10.05
C LYS A 181 -6.72 -23.14 -10.98
N VAL A 182 -5.56 -22.86 -10.38
CA VAL A 182 -4.36 -22.42 -11.09
C VAL A 182 -3.15 -23.27 -10.74
N GLY A 183 -2.12 -23.20 -11.54
CA GLY A 183 -0.81 -23.80 -11.31
C GLY A 183 0.30 -22.91 -11.86
N ASN A 184 1.54 -23.41 -11.82
CA ASN A 184 2.71 -22.72 -12.37
C ASN A 184 2.84 -21.27 -11.85
N LEU A 185 2.77 -21.08 -10.52
CA LEU A 185 2.96 -19.78 -9.90
C LEU A 185 4.37 -19.25 -10.18
N GLN A 186 4.46 -18.03 -10.72
CA GLN A 186 5.73 -17.36 -10.97
C GLN A 186 5.74 -16.02 -10.26
N TYR A 187 6.73 -15.80 -9.40
CA TYR A 187 6.93 -14.51 -8.75
C TYR A 187 7.25 -13.42 -9.79
N PHE A 188 6.53 -12.32 -9.72
CA PHE A 188 6.70 -11.16 -10.59
C PHE A 188 7.48 -10.04 -9.92
N GLY A 189 7.11 -9.69 -8.69
CA GLY A 189 7.72 -8.60 -7.95
C GLY A 189 6.95 -8.29 -6.66
N SER A 190 7.43 -7.27 -5.93
CA SER A 190 6.73 -6.78 -4.74
C SER A 190 6.75 -5.25 -4.67
N GLN A 191 5.77 -4.68 -3.98
CA GLN A 191 5.64 -3.25 -3.76
C GLN A 191 5.14 -2.96 -2.35
N SER A 192 5.83 -2.08 -1.62
CA SER A 192 5.26 -1.48 -0.42
C SER A 192 4.05 -0.63 -0.80
N TRP A 193 2.91 -0.92 -0.18
CA TRP A 193 1.66 -0.22 -0.42
C TRP A 193 1.16 0.39 0.88
N PRO A 194 1.55 1.68 1.15
CA PRO A 194 1.33 2.33 2.45
C PRO A 194 -0.11 2.82 2.62
N PHE A 195 -1.09 1.91 2.45
CA PHE A 195 -2.52 2.23 2.63
C PHE A 195 -3.24 1.11 3.40
N PRO A 196 -3.08 1.05 4.74
CA PRO A 196 -2.06 1.82 5.49
C PRO A 196 -0.69 1.12 5.60
N HIS A 197 -0.58 -0.21 5.45
CA HIS A 197 0.64 -0.96 5.78
C HIS A 197 0.83 -2.26 4.99
N SER A 198 0.32 -2.34 3.76
CA SER A 198 0.42 -3.56 2.96
C SER A 198 1.79 -3.72 2.29
N LEU A 199 2.22 -4.96 2.14
CA LEU A 199 3.27 -5.39 1.21
C LEU A 199 2.59 -6.26 0.15
N MET A 200 2.48 -5.73 -1.06
CA MET A 200 1.95 -6.47 -2.21
C MET A 200 3.03 -7.38 -2.77
N VAL A 201 2.72 -8.67 -2.94
CA VAL A 201 3.60 -9.67 -3.56
C VAL A 201 2.87 -10.25 -4.78
N ALA A 202 3.36 -9.94 -5.97
CA ALA A 202 2.68 -10.21 -7.23
C ALA A 202 3.22 -11.48 -7.90
N PHE A 203 2.28 -12.22 -8.50
CA PHE A 203 2.52 -13.47 -9.22
C PHE A 203 1.79 -13.45 -10.56
N THR A 204 2.29 -14.25 -11.51
CA THR A 204 1.49 -14.82 -12.60
C THR A 204 1.17 -16.26 -12.28
N ALA A 205 0.04 -16.77 -12.79
CA ALA A 205 -0.36 -18.16 -12.67
C ALA A 205 -1.01 -18.63 -13.96
N ASP A 206 -0.94 -19.93 -14.24
CA ASP A 206 -1.60 -20.51 -15.39
C ASP A 206 -2.93 -21.16 -14.96
N TYR A 207 -4.00 -20.90 -15.72
CA TYR A 207 -5.30 -21.54 -15.52
C TYR A 207 -5.19 -23.06 -15.68
N VAL A 208 -5.77 -23.78 -14.73
CA VAL A 208 -5.85 -25.26 -14.78
C VAL A 208 -7.27 -25.72 -15.05
N SER A 209 -8.25 -25.26 -14.25
CA SER A 209 -9.63 -25.70 -14.38
C SER A 209 -10.60 -24.78 -13.62
N GLY A 210 -11.91 -24.99 -13.85
CA GLY A 210 -13.00 -24.28 -13.20
C GLY A 210 -13.69 -23.29 -14.15
N ASP A 211 -14.90 -22.89 -13.78
CA ASP A 211 -15.65 -21.83 -14.45
C ASP A 211 -15.68 -20.61 -13.52
N ILE A 212 -15.67 -19.41 -14.11
CA ILE A 212 -15.72 -18.18 -13.35
C ILE A 212 -17.04 -18.14 -12.54
N ARG A 213 -16.89 -18.09 -11.22
CA ARG A 213 -17.97 -17.87 -10.26
C ARG A 213 -17.52 -16.82 -9.29
N ILE A 214 -18.02 -15.60 -9.47
CA ILE A 214 -17.63 -14.46 -8.67
C ILE A 214 -18.22 -14.52 -7.25
N GLN A 215 -17.43 -14.10 -6.28
CA GLN A 215 -17.91 -13.78 -4.93
C GLN A 215 -18.52 -12.36 -4.98
N GLU A 216 -19.83 -12.27 -5.06
CA GLU A 216 -20.56 -11.01 -5.36
C GLU A 216 -20.31 -9.89 -4.34
N ASP A 217 -19.97 -10.23 -3.09
CA ASP A 217 -19.68 -9.25 -2.05
C ASP A 217 -18.36 -8.49 -2.31
N GLU A 218 -17.42 -9.12 -3.00
CA GLU A 218 -16.07 -8.56 -3.25
C GLU A 218 -15.82 -8.24 -4.73
N ILE A 219 -16.27 -9.08 -5.63
CA ILE A 219 -16.03 -8.98 -7.07
C ILE A 219 -17.32 -8.59 -7.80
N ALA A 220 -17.30 -7.44 -8.43
CA ALA A 220 -18.44 -6.94 -9.23
C ALA A 220 -18.45 -7.51 -10.65
N ASP A 221 -17.29 -7.87 -11.21
CA ASP A 221 -17.15 -8.50 -12.52
C ASP A 221 -15.78 -9.17 -12.62
N ALA A 222 -15.71 -10.33 -13.26
CA ALA A 222 -14.47 -11.00 -13.60
C ALA A 222 -14.62 -11.74 -14.94
N ARG A 223 -13.69 -11.52 -15.87
CA ARG A 223 -13.74 -12.14 -17.18
C ARG A 223 -12.37 -12.25 -17.83
N TRP A 224 -12.30 -13.16 -18.80
CA TRP A 224 -11.15 -13.31 -19.67
C TRP A 224 -11.11 -12.19 -20.70
N PHE A 225 -9.91 -11.66 -20.92
CA PHE A 225 -9.60 -10.71 -21.98
C PHE A 225 -8.50 -11.30 -22.84
N GLY A 226 -8.77 -11.47 -24.13
CA GLY A 226 -7.88 -12.09 -25.11
C GLY A 226 -7.56 -11.17 -26.27
N PRO A 227 -6.79 -11.68 -27.27
CA PRO A 227 -6.52 -10.97 -28.51
C PRO A 227 -7.83 -10.56 -29.21
N GLY A 228 -7.93 -9.28 -29.59
CA GLY A 228 -9.12 -8.74 -30.27
C GLY A 228 -10.22 -8.22 -29.35
N ASP A 229 -10.19 -8.48 -28.06
CA ASP A 229 -11.13 -7.86 -27.13
C ASP A 229 -10.78 -6.36 -26.91
N PRO A 230 -11.77 -5.50 -26.66
CA PRO A 230 -11.48 -4.12 -26.33
C PRO A 230 -10.78 -4.06 -24.94
N MET A 231 -9.68 -3.32 -24.87
CA MET A 231 -8.95 -3.15 -23.60
C MET A 231 -9.80 -2.36 -22.61
N PRO A 232 -10.05 -2.88 -21.41
CA PRO A 232 -10.75 -2.13 -20.37
C PRO A 232 -9.84 -1.05 -19.76
N ASP A 233 -10.42 -0.13 -18.98
CA ASP A 233 -9.63 0.72 -18.09
C ASP A 233 -8.99 -0.16 -17.00
N ILE A 234 -7.67 -0.15 -16.89
CA ILE A 234 -6.90 -1.01 -15.99
C ILE A 234 -6.21 -0.22 -14.88
N ALA A 235 -5.71 -0.94 -13.88
CA ALA A 235 -4.96 -0.39 -12.77
C ALA A 235 -3.83 0.54 -13.25
N ALA A 236 -3.64 1.65 -12.53
CA ALA A 236 -2.70 2.69 -12.89
C ALA A 236 -1.24 2.19 -12.89
N ARG A 237 -0.37 2.82 -13.70
CA ARG A 237 1.06 2.49 -13.85
C ARG A 237 1.87 2.61 -12.55
N ILE A 238 1.38 3.32 -11.55
CA ILE A 238 2.03 3.50 -10.25
C ILE A 238 1.92 2.28 -9.33
N SER A 239 0.99 1.37 -9.61
CA SER A 239 0.74 0.17 -8.79
C SER A 239 1.35 -1.08 -9.42
N ILE A 240 1.77 -2.02 -8.57
CA ILE A 240 2.25 -3.31 -9.04
C ILE A 240 1.19 -4.06 -9.86
N ALA A 241 -0.09 -3.84 -9.61
CA ALA A 241 -1.19 -4.32 -10.45
C ALA A 241 -1.06 -3.82 -11.88
N GLY A 242 -0.82 -2.52 -12.04
CA GLY A 242 -0.62 -1.91 -13.35
C GLY A 242 0.63 -2.41 -14.05
N TRP A 243 1.73 -2.67 -13.31
CA TRP A 243 2.95 -3.26 -13.88
C TRP A 243 2.70 -4.71 -14.33
N LEU A 244 2.11 -5.52 -13.44
CA LEU A 244 1.82 -6.93 -13.69
C LEU A 244 0.95 -7.13 -14.94
N ILE A 245 -0.15 -6.35 -15.05
CA ILE A 245 -1.04 -6.43 -16.20
C ILE A 245 -0.31 -6.03 -17.48
N ARG A 246 0.41 -4.89 -17.47
CA ARG A 246 1.10 -4.38 -18.67
C ARG A 246 2.24 -5.28 -19.15
N ALA A 247 2.90 -5.98 -18.23
CA ALA A 247 3.95 -6.95 -18.59
C ALA A 247 3.39 -8.24 -19.21
N ASN A 248 2.08 -8.48 -19.12
CA ASN A 248 1.42 -9.70 -19.56
C ASN A 248 0.22 -9.44 -20.49
N LEU A 249 0.22 -8.32 -21.20
CA LEU A 249 -0.89 -8.01 -22.10
C LEU A 249 -1.02 -9.03 -23.22
N PRO A 250 -2.26 -9.39 -23.61
CA PRO A 250 -2.51 -10.21 -24.79
C PRO A 250 -1.88 -9.63 -26.07
N MET A 251 -1.55 -10.51 -27.00
CA MET A 251 -0.95 -10.09 -28.26
C MET A 251 -1.86 -9.11 -29.00
N GLY A 252 -1.27 -8.00 -29.49
CA GLY A 252 -2.01 -6.95 -30.20
C GLY A 252 -2.57 -5.84 -29.28
N TRP A 253 -2.45 -5.99 -27.96
CA TRP A 253 -2.80 -4.91 -27.04
C TRP A 253 -1.61 -3.98 -26.80
N SER A 254 -1.86 -2.67 -26.90
CA SER A 254 -0.93 -1.65 -26.43
C SER A 254 -1.50 -1.01 -25.16
N ALA A 255 -0.71 -0.98 -24.10
CA ALA A 255 -1.10 -0.29 -22.88
C ALA A 255 -1.10 1.22 -23.12
N PRO A 256 -2.16 1.95 -22.72
CA PRO A 256 -2.18 3.41 -22.71
C PRO A 256 -1.16 4.00 -21.70
#